data_731366b5e02f8bc36d583859e185e37e
#
_entry.id   731366b5e02f8bc36d583859e185e37e
#
_cell.length_a   1.000
_cell.length_b   1.000
_cell.length_c   1.000
_cell.angle_alpha   90.00
_cell.angle_beta   90.00
_cell.angle_gamma   90.00
#
_symmetry.space_group_name_H-M   'P 1'
#
loop_
_entity.id
_entity.type
_entity.pdbx_description
1 polymer ?
#
loop_
_entity_poly.entity_id
_entity_poly.type
_entity_poly.pdbx_seq_one_letter_code
_entity_poly.pdbx_strand_id
1 'polypeptide(L)'
;MKVPILLPNIFNHPFTYESNLNLKVGDYVTVPFGKSKITGVVWDEFEKKNNRNFKVKNVLKKLDVSPLKKTTIKFLNWFSEYNIIPKGMSLKLVLLSSNAVEKLQKNTFKIFDTKIKKNLIKLSEEQKKSLKKMNLFNQRFRVHVLQGTTGS
;
A
#
# COMPACT_ATOMS: atom_id res chain seq x y z
N MET A 1 10.76 21.04 9.65
CA MET A 1 10.75 20.74 8.20
C MET A 1 9.31 20.55 7.75
N LYS A 2 8.91 21.15 6.62
CA LYS A 2 7.57 20.94 6.05
C LYS A 2 7.55 19.63 5.26
N VAL A 3 6.49 18.85 5.44
CA VAL A 3 6.30 17.54 4.79
C VAL A 3 4.89 17.42 4.21
N PRO A 4 4.75 16.89 2.99
CA PRO A 4 3.46 16.60 2.39
C PRO A 4 2.92 15.26 2.91
N ILE A 5 1.69 15.24 3.40
CA ILE A 5 1.05 14.05 3.93
C ILE A 5 -0.29 13.84 3.24
N LEU A 6 -0.42 12.74 2.53
CA LEU A 6 -1.69 12.31 1.95
C LEU A 6 -2.52 11.59 3.01
N LEU A 7 -3.77 12.01 3.16
CA LEU A 7 -4.72 11.44 4.10
C LEU A 7 -5.76 10.57 3.36
N PRO A 8 -6.24 9.48 3.96
CA PRO A 8 -7.26 8.60 3.36
C PRO A 8 -8.66 9.26 3.45
N ASN A 9 -8.87 10.30 2.66
CA ASN A 9 -10.09 11.11 2.64
C ASN A 9 -10.49 11.51 1.21
N ILE A 10 -11.46 12.42 1.07
CA ILE A 10 -11.99 12.88 -0.22
C ILE A 10 -11.12 13.90 -0.96
N PHE A 11 -10.00 14.32 -0.38
CA PHE A 11 -9.17 15.34 -1.02
C PHE A 11 -8.20 14.76 -2.04
N ASN A 12 -7.94 15.51 -3.09
CA ASN A 12 -7.08 15.09 -4.20
C ASN A 12 -5.63 15.54 -4.05
N HIS A 13 -5.24 16.04 -2.89
CA HIS A 13 -3.91 16.58 -2.63
C HIS A 13 -3.40 16.22 -1.24
N PRO A 14 -2.09 16.11 -1.05
CA PRO A 14 -1.48 16.01 0.26
C PRO A 14 -1.64 17.33 1.03
N PHE A 15 -1.71 17.22 2.35
CA PHE A 15 -1.69 18.38 3.25
C PHE A 15 -0.27 18.64 3.73
N THR A 16 0.08 19.93 3.90
CA THR A 16 1.39 20.32 4.45
C THR A 16 1.34 20.30 5.97
N TYR A 17 2.25 19.54 6.57
CA TYR A 17 2.50 19.51 8.02
C TYR A 17 3.94 19.90 8.34
N GLU A 18 4.20 20.30 9.58
CA GLU A 18 5.55 20.46 10.12
C GLU A 18 5.98 19.23 10.87
N SER A 19 7.27 18.90 10.81
CA SER A 19 7.82 17.77 11.54
C SER A 19 9.28 18.00 11.92
N ASN A 20 9.62 17.61 13.16
CA ASN A 20 11.00 17.47 13.63
C ASN A 20 11.51 16.02 13.50
N LEU A 21 10.65 15.11 13.04
CA LEU A 21 11.00 13.69 12.85
C LEU A 21 11.70 13.50 11.51
N ASN A 22 12.63 12.54 11.45
CA ASN A 22 13.23 12.12 10.20
C ASN A 22 12.24 11.27 9.40
N LEU A 23 11.52 11.91 8.48
CA LEU A 23 10.48 11.32 7.66
C LEU A 23 10.95 11.14 6.23
N LYS A 24 10.58 10.01 5.63
CA LYS A 24 10.82 9.66 4.23
C LYS A 24 9.49 9.40 3.52
N VAL A 25 9.47 9.59 2.20
CA VAL A 25 8.31 9.24 1.37
C VAL A 25 7.91 7.78 1.60
N GLY A 26 6.63 7.58 1.85
CA GLY A 26 6.04 6.29 2.21
C GLY A 26 5.89 6.05 3.72
N ASP A 27 6.53 6.83 4.58
CA ASP A 27 6.37 6.67 6.03
C ASP A 27 4.92 6.91 6.45
N TYR A 28 4.42 6.04 7.33
CA TYR A 28 3.12 6.21 7.94
C TYR A 28 3.23 7.10 9.17
N VAL A 29 2.34 8.08 9.25
CA VAL A 29 2.35 9.08 10.33
C VAL A 29 0.95 9.34 10.86
N THR A 30 0.85 9.66 12.14
CA THR A 30 -0.39 10.16 12.73
C THR A 30 -0.35 11.69 12.78
N VAL A 31 -1.40 12.31 12.28
CA VAL A 31 -1.53 13.78 12.21
C VAL A 31 -2.88 14.26 12.76
N PRO A 32 -2.95 15.50 13.29
CA PRO A 32 -4.22 16.09 13.68
C PRO A 32 -4.96 16.61 12.44
N PHE A 33 -6.20 16.17 12.25
CA PHE A 33 -7.08 16.63 11.17
C PHE A 33 -8.46 17.00 11.73
N GLY A 34 -8.82 18.27 11.67
CA GLY A 34 -9.99 18.79 12.39
C GLY A 34 -9.85 18.58 13.90
N LYS A 35 -10.83 17.90 14.49
CA LYS A 35 -10.86 17.48 15.90
C LYS A 35 -10.32 16.06 16.13
N SER A 36 -9.99 15.34 15.05
CA SER A 36 -9.57 13.93 15.09
C SER A 36 -8.07 13.79 14.80
N LYS A 37 -7.54 12.61 15.11
CA LYS A 37 -6.22 12.16 14.68
C LYS A 37 -6.41 11.13 13.58
N ILE A 38 -5.67 11.30 12.49
CA ILE A 38 -5.79 10.43 11.32
C ILE A 38 -4.40 9.91 10.94
N THR A 39 -4.33 8.65 10.53
CA THR A 39 -3.13 8.07 9.94
C THR A 39 -3.07 8.44 8.47
N GLY A 40 -1.94 9.01 8.05
CA GLY A 40 -1.62 9.36 6.68
C GLY A 40 -0.28 8.79 6.25
N VAL A 41 0.09 9.07 5.01
CA VAL A 41 1.36 8.66 4.42
C VAL A 41 2.12 9.87 3.90
N VAL A 42 3.41 9.95 4.20
CA VAL A 42 4.29 10.97 3.62
C VAL A 42 4.35 10.78 2.12
N TRP A 43 3.92 11.82 1.37
CA TRP A 43 3.80 11.76 -0.08
C TRP A 43 5.01 12.38 -0.76
N ASP A 44 5.12 12.21 -2.06
CA ASP A 44 6.24 12.69 -2.89
C ASP A 44 6.01 14.08 -3.49
N GLU A 45 4.79 14.61 -3.39
CA GLU A 45 4.40 15.91 -3.94
C GLU A 45 3.82 16.80 -2.85
N PHE A 46 4.04 18.10 -2.95
CA PHE A 46 3.33 19.11 -2.17
C PHE A 46 2.05 19.56 -2.90
N GLU A 47 1.09 20.07 -2.14
CA GLU A 47 -0.06 20.77 -2.71
C GLU A 47 0.43 21.92 -3.60
N LYS A 48 -0.12 22.03 -4.81
CA LYS A 48 0.09 23.21 -5.66
C LYS A 48 -0.43 24.42 -4.89
N LYS A 49 0.44 25.42 -4.67
CA LYS A 49 0.22 26.59 -3.80
C LYS A 49 -1.19 27.17 -3.92
N ASN A 50 -1.99 27.01 -2.89
CA ASN A 50 -3.11 27.88 -2.61
C ASN A 50 -2.62 28.98 -1.67
N ASN A 51 -2.80 30.25 -2.05
CA ASN A 51 -2.40 31.45 -1.29
C ASN A 51 -3.20 31.65 0.02
N ARG A 52 -3.63 30.57 0.67
CA ARG A 52 -4.35 30.63 1.93
C ARG A 52 -3.37 30.47 3.09
N ASN A 53 -3.29 31.47 3.96
CA ASN A 53 -2.51 31.41 5.20
C ASN A 53 -3.17 30.49 6.22
N PHE A 54 -2.94 29.16 6.09
CA PHE A 54 -3.35 28.21 7.11
C PHE A 54 -2.24 28.02 8.14
N LYS A 55 -2.63 27.93 9.41
CA LYS A 55 -1.72 27.52 10.48
C LYS A 55 -1.33 26.07 10.24
N VAL A 56 -0.07 25.84 9.89
CA VAL A 56 0.46 24.48 9.68
C VAL A 56 0.49 23.77 11.03
N LYS A 57 0.00 22.52 11.05
CA LYS A 57 -0.01 21.67 12.24
C LYS A 57 1.18 20.72 12.22
N ASN A 58 1.57 20.22 13.41
CA ASN A 58 2.69 19.30 13.53
C ASN A 58 2.27 17.84 13.37
N VAL A 59 3.17 17.02 12.82
CA VAL A 59 3.07 15.57 12.85
C VAL A 59 3.15 15.10 14.31
N LEU A 60 2.22 14.24 14.72
CA LEU A 60 2.17 13.76 16.11
C LEU A 60 3.12 12.59 16.34
N LYS A 61 3.15 11.63 15.41
CA LYS A 61 3.90 10.39 15.57
C LYS A 61 4.23 9.78 14.20
N LYS A 62 5.44 9.23 14.09
CA LYS A 62 5.79 8.27 13.03
C LYS A 62 5.43 6.87 13.51
N LEU A 63 4.80 6.06 12.67
CA LEU A 63 4.46 4.68 13.00
C LEU A 63 5.65 3.75 12.66
N ASP A 64 5.88 2.77 13.53
CA ASP A 64 6.95 1.79 13.38
C ASP A 64 6.50 0.63 12.47
N VAL A 65 6.28 0.97 11.20
CA VAL A 65 5.91 0.03 10.13
C VAL A 65 6.76 0.28 8.91
N SER A 66 6.93 -0.74 8.09
CA SER A 66 7.64 -0.59 6.81
C SER A 66 6.96 0.46 5.94
N PRO A 67 7.72 1.39 5.35
CA PRO A 67 7.15 2.44 4.52
C PRO A 67 6.41 1.89 3.31
N LEU A 68 5.38 2.60 2.87
CA LEU A 68 4.69 2.30 1.62
C LEU A 68 5.68 2.35 0.45
N LYS A 69 5.73 1.30 -0.33
CA LYS A 69 6.69 1.19 -1.44
C LYS A 69 6.43 2.26 -2.51
N LYS A 70 7.49 2.80 -3.10
CA LYS A 70 7.38 3.77 -4.20
C LYS A 70 6.56 3.25 -5.39
N THR A 71 6.62 1.95 -5.67
CA THR A 71 5.79 1.31 -6.71
C THR A 71 4.31 1.39 -6.39
N THR A 72 3.94 1.22 -5.12
CA THR A 72 2.54 1.36 -4.67
C THR A 72 2.08 2.82 -4.75
N ILE A 73 2.94 3.79 -4.40
CA ILE A 73 2.63 5.22 -4.55
C ILE A 73 2.35 5.56 -6.03
N LYS A 74 3.22 5.09 -6.94
CA LYS A 74 3.02 5.27 -8.39
C LYS A 74 1.71 4.62 -8.87
N PHE A 75 1.41 3.42 -8.38
CA PHE A 75 0.16 2.74 -8.71
C PHE A 75 -1.06 3.54 -8.21
N LEU A 76 -1.04 4.07 -6.98
CA LEU A 76 -2.14 4.84 -6.42
C LEU A 76 -2.35 6.17 -7.17
N ASN A 77 -1.28 6.84 -7.60
CA ASN A 77 -1.38 8.04 -8.43
C ASN A 77 -2.04 7.70 -9.78
N TRP A 78 -1.54 6.68 -10.48
CA TRP A 78 -2.13 6.21 -11.73
C TRP A 78 -3.59 5.77 -11.55
N PHE A 79 -3.90 5.02 -10.50
CA PHE A 79 -5.26 4.53 -10.21
C PHE A 79 -6.23 5.68 -9.95
N SER A 80 -5.79 6.71 -9.23
CA SER A 80 -6.54 7.94 -9.00
C SER A 80 -6.88 8.66 -10.32
N GLU A 81 -5.89 8.83 -11.18
CA GLU A 81 -6.03 9.49 -12.47
C GLU A 81 -6.92 8.69 -13.43
N TYR A 82 -6.68 7.39 -13.56
CA TYR A 82 -7.43 6.49 -14.44
C TYR A 82 -8.90 6.39 -14.07
N ASN A 83 -9.23 6.32 -12.78
CA ASN A 83 -10.61 6.20 -12.30
C ASN A 83 -11.26 7.57 -11.97
N ILE A 84 -10.55 8.68 -12.18
CA ILE A 84 -11.04 10.05 -11.88
C ILE A 84 -11.53 10.17 -10.42
N ILE A 85 -10.80 9.55 -9.48
CA ILE A 85 -11.10 9.62 -8.05
C ILE A 85 -10.02 10.38 -7.29
N PRO A 86 -10.34 11.04 -6.16
CA PRO A 86 -9.36 11.75 -5.36
C PRO A 86 -8.22 10.84 -4.86
N LYS A 87 -6.98 11.34 -4.85
CA LYS A 87 -5.79 10.58 -4.36
C LYS A 87 -5.98 10.03 -2.94
N GLY A 88 -6.63 10.79 -2.05
CA GLY A 88 -6.95 10.32 -0.70
C GLY A 88 -7.90 9.12 -0.68
N MET A 89 -8.84 9.04 -1.63
CA MET A 89 -9.71 7.87 -1.76
C MET A 89 -8.94 6.64 -2.27
N SER A 90 -8.00 6.83 -3.19
CA SER A 90 -7.10 5.75 -3.63
C SER A 90 -6.24 5.24 -2.48
N LEU A 91 -5.70 6.15 -1.64
CA LEU A 91 -4.96 5.76 -0.44
C LEU A 91 -5.81 4.96 0.54
N LYS A 92 -7.11 5.26 0.64
CA LYS A 92 -8.04 4.52 1.50
C LYS A 92 -8.14 3.04 1.14
N LEU A 93 -7.91 2.65 -0.12
CA LEU A 93 -7.88 1.23 -0.52
C LEU A 93 -6.74 0.46 0.17
N VAL A 94 -5.61 1.12 0.42
CA VAL A 94 -4.45 0.53 1.12
C VAL A 94 -4.60 0.65 2.63
N LEU A 95 -5.22 1.74 3.12
CA LEU A 95 -5.48 2.00 4.53
C LEU A 95 -6.93 1.69 4.93
N LEU A 96 -7.45 0.53 4.52
CA LEU A 96 -8.82 0.09 4.87
C LEU A 96 -9.06 0.03 6.37
N SER A 97 -8.01 -0.21 7.15
CA SER A 97 -8.06 -0.18 8.61
C SER A 97 -6.81 0.49 9.16
N SER A 98 -6.97 1.60 9.87
CA SER A 98 -5.89 2.24 10.63
C SER A 98 -5.29 1.26 11.66
N ASN A 99 -6.10 0.37 12.22
CA ASN A 99 -5.65 -0.64 13.18
C ASN A 99 -4.55 -1.57 12.61
N ALA A 100 -4.59 -1.87 11.31
CA ALA A 100 -3.58 -2.72 10.68
C ALA A 100 -2.18 -2.07 10.67
N VAL A 101 -2.13 -0.73 10.74
CA VAL A 101 -0.88 0.05 10.72
C VAL A 101 -0.53 0.56 12.12
N GLU A 102 -1.53 0.87 12.95
CA GLU A 102 -1.35 1.43 14.29
C GLU A 102 -1.12 0.36 15.36
N LYS A 103 -1.71 -0.82 15.19
CA LYS A 103 -1.61 -1.94 16.12
C LYS A 103 -0.97 -3.14 15.42
N LEU A 104 0.35 -3.07 15.22
CA LEU A 104 1.10 -4.26 14.83
C LEU A 104 0.98 -5.31 15.94
N GLN A 105 0.07 -6.24 15.74
CA GLN A 105 0.01 -7.42 16.59
C GLN A 105 1.22 -8.29 16.27
N LYS A 106 2.20 -8.29 17.17
CA LYS A 106 3.45 -9.04 17.02
C LYS A 106 3.30 -10.55 16.84
N ASN A 107 2.12 -11.13 16.79
CA ASN A 107 1.94 -12.59 16.70
C ASN A 107 0.60 -13.02 16.09
N THR A 108 0.11 -12.37 15.05
CA THR A 108 -1.17 -12.78 14.44
C THR A 108 -1.05 -13.91 13.42
N PHE A 109 0.15 -14.18 12.95
CA PHE A 109 0.37 -15.39 12.12
C PHE A 109 0.84 -16.52 13.02
N LYS A 110 -0.08 -17.29 13.60
CA LYS A 110 0.25 -18.67 13.95
C LYS A 110 0.68 -19.29 12.64
N ILE A 111 1.99 -19.55 12.50
CA ILE A 111 2.49 -20.44 11.48
C ILE A 111 1.83 -21.78 11.83
N PHE A 112 0.71 -22.06 11.14
CA PHE A 112 0.19 -23.41 11.18
C PHE A 112 1.30 -24.23 10.55
N ASP A 113 1.98 -25.03 11.37
CA ASP A 113 2.85 -26.09 10.90
C ASP A 113 1.93 -27.09 10.19
N THR A 114 1.51 -26.71 9.01
CA THR A 114 0.84 -27.62 8.11
C THR A 114 1.92 -28.63 7.76
N LYS A 115 1.95 -29.75 8.51
CA LYS A 115 2.50 -30.98 8.00
C LYS A 115 1.72 -31.28 6.72
N ILE A 116 2.10 -30.59 5.64
CA ILE A 116 1.63 -30.89 4.29
C ILE A 116 2.07 -32.34 4.13
N LYS A 117 1.15 -33.30 4.38
CA LYS A 117 1.33 -34.63 3.89
C LYS A 117 1.67 -34.43 2.43
N LYS A 118 2.92 -34.74 2.06
CA LYS A 118 3.39 -34.69 0.67
C LYS A 118 2.65 -35.81 -0.10
N ASN A 119 1.35 -35.67 -0.24
CA ASN A 119 0.65 -36.33 -1.31
C ASN A 119 1.12 -35.58 -2.57
N LEU A 120 2.24 -36.07 -3.11
CA LEU A 120 2.78 -35.53 -4.36
C LEU A 120 1.69 -35.72 -5.40
N ILE A 121 1.03 -34.61 -5.73
CA ILE A 121 0.07 -34.57 -6.84
C ILE A 121 0.86 -35.00 -8.07
N LYS A 122 0.48 -36.12 -8.66
CA LYS A 122 1.07 -36.61 -9.91
C LYS A 122 0.46 -35.78 -11.04
N LEU A 123 1.25 -34.85 -11.56
CA LEU A 123 0.86 -34.05 -12.73
C LEU A 123 0.80 -34.93 -13.98
N SER A 124 -0.19 -34.71 -14.84
CA SER A 124 -0.22 -35.29 -16.19
C SER A 124 0.95 -34.75 -17.03
N GLU A 125 1.29 -35.41 -18.13
CA GLU A 125 2.36 -34.94 -19.01
C GLU A 125 2.06 -33.57 -19.63
N GLU A 126 0.81 -33.29 -19.93
CA GLU A 126 0.37 -31.97 -20.43
C GLU A 126 0.49 -30.88 -19.36
N GLN A 127 0.12 -31.18 -18.13
CA GLN A 127 0.29 -30.26 -16.99
C GLN A 127 1.78 -29.97 -16.74
N LYS A 128 2.65 -30.98 -16.81
CA LYS A 128 4.10 -30.80 -16.71
C LYS A 128 4.65 -29.91 -17.81
N LYS A 129 4.23 -30.12 -19.06
CA LYS A 129 4.62 -29.29 -20.21
C LYS A 129 4.17 -27.84 -20.03
N SER A 130 2.94 -27.61 -19.58
CA SER A 130 2.40 -26.28 -19.33
C SER A 130 3.16 -25.57 -18.22
N LEU A 131 3.40 -26.25 -17.10
CA LEU A 131 4.18 -25.73 -15.97
C LEU A 131 5.60 -25.35 -16.40
N LYS A 132 6.27 -26.17 -17.21
CA LYS A 132 7.61 -25.87 -17.74
C LYS A 132 7.60 -24.62 -18.65
N LYS A 133 6.55 -24.45 -19.47
CA LYS A 133 6.40 -23.26 -20.32
C LYS A 133 6.19 -21.97 -19.53
N MET A 134 5.53 -22.04 -18.38
CA MET A 134 5.27 -20.85 -17.53
C MET A 134 6.54 -20.25 -16.95
N ASN A 135 7.62 -21.01 -16.82
CA ASN A 135 8.91 -20.55 -16.27
C ASN A 135 8.74 -19.73 -14.96
N LEU A 136 8.10 -20.34 -13.96
CA LEU A 136 7.67 -19.69 -12.73
C LEU A 136 8.80 -19.04 -11.91
N PHE A 137 10.05 -19.45 -12.15
CA PHE A 137 11.22 -18.92 -11.44
C PHE A 137 11.81 -17.65 -12.07
N ASN A 138 11.22 -17.14 -13.16
CA ASN A 138 11.68 -15.90 -13.74
C ASN A 138 11.13 -14.72 -12.95
N GLN A 139 12.00 -13.85 -12.43
CA GLN A 139 11.64 -12.70 -11.58
C GLN A 139 10.90 -11.57 -12.33
N ARG A 140 10.71 -11.68 -13.64
CA ARG A 140 9.99 -10.66 -14.43
C ARG A 140 8.48 -10.90 -14.34
N PHE A 141 7.71 -9.83 -14.21
CA PHE A 141 6.25 -9.90 -14.32
C PHE A 141 5.84 -10.47 -15.69
N ARG A 142 4.98 -11.49 -15.64
CA ARG A 142 4.40 -12.11 -16.85
C ARG A 142 2.95 -12.48 -16.55
N VAL A 143 2.14 -12.39 -17.58
CA VAL A 143 0.76 -12.87 -17.55
C VAL A 143 0.71 -14.18 -18.34
N HIS A 144 0.17 -15.23 -17.72
CA HIS A 144 -0.05 -16.53 -18.34
C HIS A 144 -1.54 -16.82 -18.40
N VAL A 145 -2.02 -17.25 -19.55
CA VAL A 145 -3.39 -17.72 -19.72
C VAL A 145 -3.36 -19.23 -19.84
N LEU A 146 -4.05 -19.91 -18.91
CA LEU A 146 -4.27 -21.35 -18.96
C LEU A 146 -5.65 -21.62 -19.52
N GLN A 147 -5.71 -22.42 -20.58
CA GLN A 147 -6.95 -22.90 -21.15
C GLN A 147 -6.99 -24.42 -21.01
N GLY A 148 -8.06 -24.93 -20.44
CA GLY A 148 -8.27 -26.38 -20.25
C GLY A 148 -9.73 -26.69 -20.01
N THR A 149 -10.09 -27.95 -20.11
CA THR A 149 -11.41 -28.46 -19.70
C THR A 149 -11.51 -28.50 -18.18
N THR A 150 -12.74 -28.40 -17.63
CA THR A 150 -12.96 -28.53 -16.19
C THR A 150 -12.49 -29.89 -15.70
N GLY A 151 -11.59 -29.89 -14.69
CA GLY A 151 -11.03 -31.10 -14.12
C GLY A 151 -9.77 -31.64 -14.80
N SER A 152 -9.18 -30.89 -15.75
CA SER A 152 -7.91 -31.24 -16.41
C SER A 152 -6.67 -30.86 -15.60
#